data_bba994aee6f720ded96e906caf4aa098
#
_entry.id   bba994aee6f720ded96e906caf4aa098
#
_cell.length_a   1.000
_cell.length_b   1.000
_cell.length_c   1.000
_cell.angle_alpha   90.00
_cell.angle_beta   90.00
_cell.angle_gamma   90.00
#
_symmetry.space_group_name_H-M   'P 1'
#
loop_
_entity.id
_entity.type
_entity.pdbx_description
1 polymer ?
#
loop_
_entity_poly.entity_id
_entity_poly.type
_entity_poly.pdbx_seq_one_letter_code
_entity_poly.pdbx_strand_id
1 'polypeptide(L)'
;TLRGGCYADGSPMDGKEALLRVNRIREGLKDSLGADVFPNWIGPQRFGANRPVTPLVGMAVVEDDYESAVNIYLGMEGDKPRDETSSFRQLWRETKDASACLEVIPGHLGYEREMLRHLENKPDDWLGAFKTLPNSLQLLMVHSLQSLAFNHTLSNRISDGISLVDPEIGDIVAPTKA
;
A
#
# COMPACT_ATOMS: atom_id res chain seq x y z
N THR A 1 -11.48 -11.38 17.36
CA THR A 1 -11.09 -12.79 17.56
C THR A 1 -9.99 -13.13 16.57
N LEU A 2 -8.81 -13.49 17.07
CA LEU A 2 -7.73 -14.00 16.24
C LEU A 2 -8.06 -15.46 15.86
N ARG A 3 -7.94 -15.79 14.58
CA ARG A 3 -8.15 -17.16 14.06
C ARG A 3 -6.99 -17.53 13.14
N GLY A 4 -6.67 -18.84 13.10
CA GLY A 4 -5.69 -19.36 12.14
C GLY A 4 -4.26 -18.96 12.44
N GLY A 5 -3.85 -18.88 13.71
CA GLY A 5 -2.44 -18.71 14.05
C GLY A 5 -1.62 -19.86 13.48
N CYS A 6 -0.47 -19.53 12.85
CA CYS A 6 0.47 -20.50 12.30
C CYS A 6 1.90 -20.13 12.65
N TYR A 7 2.79 -21.10 12.59
CA TYR A 7 4.24 -20.89 12.64
C TYR A 7 4.77 -20.30 11.33
N ALA A 8 6.04 -19.89 11.32
CA ALA A 8 6.67 -19.31 10.13
C ALA A 8 6.70 -20.26 8.91
N ASP A 9 6.68 -21.56 9.15
CA ASP A 9 6.60 -22.62 8.14
C ASP A 9 5.18 -22.89 7.62
N GLY A 10 4.17 -22.14 8.14
CA GLY A 10 2.77 -22.28 7.75
C GLY A 10 2.01 -23.38 8.51
N SER A 11 2.66 -24.15 9.38
CA SER A 11 1.98 -25.18 10.20
C SER A 11 1.02 -24.53 11.22
N PRO A 12 -0.12 -25.14 11.52
CA PRO A 12 -1.10 -24.60 12.46
C PRO A 12 -0.55 -24.55 13.88
N MET A 13 -0.81 -23.42 14.57
CA MET A 13 -0.41 -23.22 15.97
C MET A 13 -1.55 -23.61 16.91
N ASP A 14 -1.22 -24.34 17.97
CA ASP A 14 -2.17 -24.62 19.05
C ASP A 14 -2.65 -23.33 19.74
N GLY A 15 -3.92 -23.31 20.14
CA GLY A 15 -4.54 -22.12 20.73
C GLY A 15 -3.88 -21.66 22.04
N LYS A 16 -3.35 -22.60 22.85
CA LYS A 16 -2.62 -22.26 24.09
C LYS A 16 -1.28 -21.61 23.77
N GLU A 17 -0.54 -22.15 22.82
CA GLU A 17 0.72 -21.56 22.36
C GLU A 17 0.51 -20.19 21.73
N ALA A 18 -0.54 -20.04 20.91
CA ALA A 18 -0.91 -18.73 20.32
C ALA A 18 -1.19 -17.69 21.41
N LEU A 19 -1.93 -18.06 22.46
CA LEU A 19 -2.23 -17.17 23.60
C LEU A 19 -0.97 -16.80 24.37
N LEU A 20 -0.06 -17.74 24.64
CA LEU A 20 1.20 -17.48 25.32
C LEU A 20 2.07 -16.49 24.51
N ARG A 21 2.13 -16.65 23.18
CA ARG A 21 2.86 -15.71 22.31
C ARG A 21 2.25 -14.32 22.29
N VAL A 22 0.92 -14.22 22.19
CA VAL A 22 0.21 -12.93 22.25
C VAL A 22 0.49 -12.22 23.58
N ASN A 23 0.41 -12.92 24.71
CA ASN A 23 0.70 -12.33 26.01
C ASN A 23 2.15 -11.86 26.12
N ARG A 24 3.12 -12.66 25.64
CA ARG A 24 4.55 -12.27 25.63
C ARG A 24 4.79 -11.03 24.76
N ILE A 25 4.16 -10.96 23.58
CA ILE A 25 4.24 -9.77 22.73
C ILE A 25 3.64 -8.55 23.43
N ARG A 26 2.48 -8.72 24.06
CA ARG A 26 1.81 -7.64 24.81
C ARG A 26 2.68 -7.12 25.96
N GLU A 27 3.28 -8.01 26.74
CA GLU A 27 4.21 -7.65 27.83
C GLU A 27 5.43 -6.90 27.27
N GLY A 28 6.06 -7.42 26.22
CA GLY A 28 7.19 -6.75 25.57
C GLY A 28 6.85 -5.37 25.00
N LEU A 29 5.65 -5.21 24.43
CA LEU A 29 5.16 -3.89 23.98
C LEU A 29 4.93 -2.94 25.16
N LYS A 30 4.33 -3.43 26.26
CA LYS A 30 4.13 -2.65 27.47
C LYS A 30 5.44 -2.16 28.06
N ASP A 31 6.45 -3.04 28.10
CA ASP A 31 7.79 -2.70 28.61
C ASP A 31 8.48 -1.67 27.70
N SER A 32 8.34 -1.84 26.37
CA SER A 32 8.99 -0.97 25.40
C SER A 32 8.31 0.39 25.23
N LEU A 33 6.97 0.45 25.34
CA LEU A 33 6.17 1.65 25.10
C LEU A 33 5.71 2.35 26.38
N GLY A 34 6.01 1.78 27.55
CA GLY A 34 5.63 2.32 28.85
C GLY A 34 4.13 2.22 29.19
N ALA A 35 3.32 1.61 28.32
CA ALA A 35 1.88 1.49 28.49
C ALA A 35 1.33 0.22 27.82
N ASP A 36 0.13 -0.21 28.26
CA ASP A 36 -0.58 -1.36 27.67
C ASP A 36 -1.28 -0.96 26.37
N VAL A 37 -0.49 -0.61 25.36
CA VAL A 37 -0.91 -0.14 24.05
C VAL A 37 -0.15 -0.88 22.94
N PHE A 38 -0.64 -0.79 21.72
CA PHE A 38 0.11 -1.24 20.55
C PHE A 38 0.05 -0.17 19.43
N PRO A 39 1.11 -0.04 18.65
CA PRO A 39 1.12 0.87 17.52
C PRO A 39 0.12 0.41 16.45
N ASN A 40 -0.79 1.27 16.06
CA ASN A 40 -1.83 0.94 15.08
C ASN A 40 -1.40 1.30 13.67
N TRP A 41 -0.33 0.66 13.16
CA TRP A 41 0.06 0.84 11.78
C TRP A 41 -1.02 0.40 10.81
N ILE A 42 -1.11 1.12 9.71
CA ILE A 42 -1.95 0.73 8.59
C ILE A 42 -1.26 -0.41 7.85
N GLY A 43 -1.97 -1.52 7.66
CA GLY A 43 -1.42 -2.76 7.12
C GLY A 43 -1.12 -2.72 5.62
N PRO A 44 -0.31 -3.69 5.12
CA PRO A 44 0.18 -3.73 3.74
C PRO A 44 -0.92 -3.79 2.68
N GLN A 45 -2.13 -4.25 3.02
CA GLN A 45 -3.26 -4.26 2.09
C GLN A 45 -3.61 -2.86 1.55
N ARG A 46 -3.42 -1.81 2.36
CA ARG A 46 -3.64 -0.41 1.95
C ARG A 46 -2.68 0.03 0.84
N PHE A 47 -1.50 -0.54 0.81
CA PHE A 47 -0.42 -0.16 -0.09
C PHE A 47 -0.31 -1.04 -1.33
N GLY A 48 -1.11 -2.12 -1.41
CA GLY A 48 -1.02 -3.17 -2.42
C GLY A 48 -0.14 -4.32 -1.94
N ALA A 49 -0.72 -5.32 -1.27
CA ALA A 49 -0.01 -6.37 -0.53
C ALA A 49 1.10 -7.12 -1.30
N ASN A 50 0.91 -7.33 -2.60
CA ASN A 50 1.89 -8.01 -3.45
C ASN A 50 2.71 -7.05 -4.33
N ARG A 51 2.24 -5.82 -4.47
CA ARG A 51 2.82 -4.76 -5.30
C ARG A 51 2.52 -3.41 -4.67
N PRO A 52 3.36 -2.93 -3.75
CA PRO A 52 3.09 -1.75 -2.93
C PRO A 52 3.32 -0.44 -3.68
N VAL A 53 2.71 -0.28 -4.85
CA VAL A 53 2.83 0.90 -5.72
C VAL A 53 1.81 1.99 -5.42
N THR A 54 0.74 1.66 -4.70
CA THR A 54 -0.39 2.56 -4.48
C THR A 54 0.00 3.93 -3.89
N PRO A 55 0.86 4.02 -2.86
CA PRO A 55 1.29 5.32 -2.34
C PRO A 55 2.21 6.09 -3.31
N LEU A 56 2.99 5.37 -4.14
CA LEU A 56 3.85 6.03 -5.14
C LEU A 56 3.02 6.66 -6.26
N VAL A 57 1.99 5.95 -6.72
CA VAL A 57 0.99 6.53 -7.64
C VAL A 57 0.29 7.72 -7.00
N GLY A 58 -0.10 7.60 -5.72
CA GLY A 58 -0.73 8.68 -4.98
C GLY A 58 0.17 9.92 -4.85
N MET A 59 1.47 9.75 -4.69
CA MET A 59 2.44 10.84 -4.64
C MET A 59 2.52 11.56 -5.98
N ALA A 60 2.69 10.83 -7.08
CA ALA A 60 2.71 11.40 -8.42
C ALA A 60 1.42 12.17 -8.74
N VAL A 61 0.25 11.64 -8.33
CA VAL A 61 -1.05 12.33 -8.50
C VAL A 61 -1.12 13.64 -7.72
N VAL A 62 -0.59 13.70 -6.51
CA VAL A 62 -0.57 14.93 -5.68
C VAL A 62 0.37 15.97 -6.28
N GLU A 63 1.39 15.56 -7.01
CA GLU A 63 2.33 16.41 -7.73
C GLU A 63 1.84 16.80 -9.13
N ASP A 64 0.61 16.44 -9.52
CA ASP A 64 0.03 16.57 -10.88
C ASP A 64 0.85 15.87 -11.98
N ASP A 65 1.77 14.96 -11.61
CA ASP A 65 2.57 14.15 -12.53
C ASP A 65 1.82 12.86 -12.91
N TYR A 66 0.82 13.01 -13.78
CA TYR A 66 0.01 11.88 -14.24
C TYR A 66 0.78 10.92 -15.16
N GLU A 67 1.82 11.40 -15.84
CA GLU A 67 2.71 10.53 -16.62
C GLU A 67 3.40 9.53 -15.70
N SER A 68 4.07 9.99 -14.65
CA SER A 68 4.69 9.12 -13.65
C SER A 68 3.66 8.23 -12.96
N ALA A 69 2.49 8.76 -12.60
CA ALA A 69 1.42 7.99 -11.96
C ALA A 69 1.00 6.77 -12.80
N VAL A 70 0.76 6.98 -14.09
CA VAL A 70 0.38 5.91 -15.04
C VAL A 70 1.54 4.95 -15.28
N ASN A 71 2.75 5.46 -15.44
CA ASN A 71 3.95 4.64 -15.64
C ASN A 71 4.25 3.73 -14.43
N ILE A 72 4.09 4.23 -13.23
CA ILE A 72 4.21 3.43 -11.99
C ILE A 72 3.11 2.37 -11.95
N TYR A 73 1.87 2.76 -12.23
CA TYR A 73 0.73 1.86 -12.17
C TYR A 73 0.83 0.73 -13.20
N LEU A 74 1.22 1.02 -14.43
CA LEU A 74 1.35 0.03 -15.51
C LEU A 74 2.62 -0.79 -15.40
N GLY A 75 3.76 -0.17 -15.09
CA GLY A 75 5.08 -0.77 -15.30
C GLY A 75 5.79 -1.27 -14.05
N MET A 76 5.52 -0.72 -12.86
CA MET A 76 6.29 -1.08 -11.68
C MET A 76 5.95 -2.50 -11.19
N GLU A 77 7.00 -3.30 -10.92
CA GLU A 77 6.87 -4.63 -10.34
C GLU A 77 6.74 -4.57 -8.80
N GLY A 78 6.24 -5.65 -8.22
CA GLY A 78 6.27 -5.87 -6.77
C GLY A 78 7.49 -6.70 -6.35
N ASP A 79 7.63 -6.91 -5.05
CA ASP A 79 8.72 -7.71 -4.47
C ASP A 79 8.70 -9.18 -4.93
N LYS A 80 7.53 -9.66 -5.31
CA LYS A 80 7.31 -11.02 -5.85
C LYS A 80 6.54 -10.91 -7.16
N PRO A 81 7.23 -10.60 -8.26
CA PRO A 81 6.59 -10.50 -9.57
C PRO A 81 5.94 -11.85 -9.92
N ARG A 82 4.79 -11.78 -10.57
CA ARG A 82 4.12 -12.96 -11.12
C ARG A 82 4.49 -13.05 -12.59
N ASP A 83 4.98 -14.19 -13.04
CA ASP A 83 5.39 -14.41 -14.43
C ASP A 83 4.34 -13.95 -15.44
N GLU A 84 3.06 -14.20 -15.16
CA GLU A 84 1.93 -13.80 -16.01
C GLU A 84 1.83 -12.28 -16.25
N THR A 85 2.28 -11.46 -15.29
CA THR A 85 2.18 -9.99 -15.38
C THR A 85 3.52 -9.32 -15.65
N SER A 86 4.63 -10.00 -15.42
CA SER A 86 5.98 -9.47 -15.55
C SER A 86 6.32 -9.11 -16.99
N SER A 87 5.99 -9.97 -17.95
CA SER A 87 6.27 -9.73 -19.38
C SER A 87 5.56 -8.48 -19.90
N PHE A 88 4.28 -8.29 -19.56
CA PHE A 88 3.53 -7.09 -19.88
C PHE A 88 4.16 -5.83 -19.27
N ARG A 89 4.51 -5.86 -17.96
CA ARG A 89 5.08 -4.72 -17.26
C ARG A 89 6.47 -4.37 -17.75
N GLN A 90 7.26 -5.37 -18.11
CA GLN A 90 8.57 -5.17 -18.74
C GLN A 90 8.42 -4.51 -20.09
N LEU A 91 7.53 -5.03 -20.95
CA LEU A 91 7.26 -4.45 -22.28
C LEU A 91 6.85 -2.97 -22.17
N TRP A 92 5.95 -2.66 -21.22
CA TRP A 92 5.58 -1.27 -20.98
C TRP A 92 6.76 -0.39 -20.57
N ARG A 93 7.62 -0.86 -19.66
CA ARG A 93 8.81 -0.08 -19.24
C ARG A 93 9.76 0.21 -20.39
N GLU A 94 9.94 -0.76 -21.28
CA GLU A 94 10.90 -0.69 -22.38
C GLU A 94 10.39 0.13 -23.57
N THR A 95 9.11 0.00 -23.90
CA THR A 95 8.58 0.53 -25.16
C THR A 95 7.60 1.67 -25.01
N LYS A 96 6.84 1.73 -23.92
CA LYS A 96 5.66 2.62 -23.75
C LYS A 96 4.62 2.44 -24.87
N ASP A 97 4.67 1.35 -25.59
CA ASP A 97 3.74 1.03 -26.68
C ASP A 97 2.46 0.41 -26.11
N ALA A 98 1.38 1.19 -26.10
CA ALA A 98 0.10 0.76 -25.58
C ALA A 98 -0.50 -0.39 -26.42
N SER A 99 -0.38 -0.32 -27.75
CA SER A 99 -0.92 -1.35 -28.65
C SER A 99 -0.20 -2.68 -28.45
N ALA A 100 1.14 -2.69 -28.42
CA ALA A 100 1.91 -3.89 -28.16
C ALA A 100 1.60 -4.49 -26.77
N CYS A 101 1.40 -3.64 -25.75
CA CYS A 101 1.03 -4.09 -24.43
C CYS A 101 -0.38 -4.71 -24.37
N LEU A 102 -1.32 -4.20 -25.16
CA LEU A 102 -2.70 -4.74 -25.25
C LEU A 102 -2.77 -6.16 -25.79
N GLU A 103 -1.80 -6.56 -26.63
CA GLU A 103 -1.72 -7.91 -27.18
C GLU A 103 -1.29 -8.95 -26.14
N VAL A 104 -0.45 -8.55 -25.18
CA VAL A 104 0.18 -9.49 -24.22
C VAL A 104 -0.39 -9.36 -22.79
N ILE A 105 -1.17 -8.32 -22.49
CA ILE A 105 -1.69 -8.10 -21.14
C ILE A 105 -2.67 -9.21 -20.71
N PRO A 106 -2.51 -9.80 -19.50
CA PRO A 106 -3.43 -10.80 -18.98
C PRO A 106 -4.88 -10.28 -18.87
N GLY A 107 -5.84 -11.18 -19.15
CA GLY A 107 -7.26 -10.83 -19.21
C GLY A 107 -7.86 -10.28 -17.89
N HIS A 108 -7.29 -10.66 -16.76
CA HIS A 108 -7.75 -10.22 -15.44
C HIS A 108 -7.30 -8.80 -15.06
N LEU A 109 -6.37 -8.18 -15.80
CA LEU A 109 -5.90 -6.81 -15.59
C LEU A 109 -6.81 -5.79 -16.30
N GLY A 110 -8.06 -5.71 -15.86
CA GLY A 110 -9.08 -4.88 -16.52
C GLY A 110 -8.77 -3.38 -16.47
N TYR A 111 -8.30 -2.88 -15.35
CA TYR A 111 -8.00 -1.45 -15.18
C TYR A 111 -6.79 -1.01 -16.01
N GLU A 112 -5.72 -1.80 -15.98
CA GLU A 112 -4.54 -1.56 -16.81
C GLU A 112 -4.90 -1.59 -18.30
N ARG A 113 -5.77 -2.50 -18.70
CA ARG A 113 -6.25 -2.60 -20.08
C ARG A 113 -7.02 -1.35 -20.52
N GLU A 114 -7.88 -0.81 -19.68
CA GLU A 114 -8.61 0.44 -20.00
C GLU A 114 -7.68 1.65 -20.10
N MET A 115 -6.66 1.74 -19.23
CA MET A 115 -5.62 2.77 -19.37
C MET A 115 -4.87 2.66 -20.69
N LEU A 116 -4.45 1.45 -21.08
CA LEU A 116 -3.74 1.21 -22.33
C LEU A 116 -4.61 1.55 -23.55
N ARG A 117 -5.89 1.17 -23.57
CA ARG A 117 -6.83 1.54 -24.63
C ARG A 117 -7.01 3.06 -24.75
N HIS A 118 -7.00 3.75 -23.62
CA HIS A 118 -7.05 5.20 -23.66
C HIS A 118 -5.81 5.78 -24.33
N LEU A 119 -4.60 5.33 -23.92
CA LEU A 119 -3.32 5.79 -24.46
C LEU A 119 -3.11 5.38 -25.93
N GLU A 120 -3.62 4.22 -26.36
CA GLU A 120 -3.60 3.81 -27.77
C GLU A 120 -4.37 4.83 -28.66
N ASN A 121 -5.52 5.32 -28.19
CA ASN A 121 -6.35 6.27 -28.92
C ASN A 121 -5.91 7.74 -28.74
N LYS A 122 -5.31 8.06 -27.61
CA LYS A 122 -4.86 9.39 -27.23
C LYS A 122 -3.50 9.30 -26.56
N PRO A 123 -2.42 9.19 -27.34
CA PRO A 123 -1.06 9.25 -26.80
C PRO A 123 -0.85 10.52 -25.99
N ASP A 124 -0.11 10.41 -24.90
CA ASP A 124 0.23 11.52 -23.97
C ASP A 124 -0.94 12.11 -23.16
N ASP A 125 -2.16 11.63 -23.30
CA ASP A 125 -3.27 12.00 -22.41
C ASP A 125 -3.23 11.19 -21.11
N TRP A 126 -2.19 11.41 -20.32
CA TRP A 126 -1.92 10.69 -19.07
C TRP A 126 -3.01 10.92 -18.02
N LEU A 127 -3.53 12.15 -17.93
CA LEU A 127 -4.66 12.46 -17.05
C LEU A 127 -5.93 11.70 -17.46
N GLY A 128 -6.21 11.64 -18.75
CA GLY A 128 -7.36 10.87 -19.28
C GLY A 128 -7.18 9.38 -19.00
N ALA A 129 -5.98 8.84 -19.20
CA ALA A 129 -5.66 7.45 -18.89
C ALA A 129 -5.86 7.14 -17.40
N PHE A 130 -5.36 7.99 -16.50
CA PHE A 130 -5.56 7.83 -15.06
C PHE A 130 -7.06 7.90 -14.68
N LYS A 131 -7.82 8.78 -15.30
CA LYS A 131 -9.28 8.93 -15.08
C LYS A 131 -10.12 7.76 -15.57
N THR A 132 -9.55 6.80 -16.32
CA THR A 132 -10.25 5.53 -16.63
C THR A 132 -10.46 4.66 -15.39
N LEU A 133 -9.66 4.86 -14.35
CA LEU A 133 -9.84 4.17 -13.07
C LEU A 133 -11.14 4.63 -12.39
N PRO A 134 -11.85 3.73 -11.68
CA PRO A 134 -12.96 4.14 -10.81
C PRO A 134 -12.53 5.20 -9.79
N ASN A 135 -13.40 6.16 -9.49
CA ASN A 135 -13.11 7.22 -8.51
C ASN A 135 -12.66 6.70 -7.14
N SER A 136 -13.23 5.58 -6.69
CA SER A 136 -12.83 4.93 -5.44
C SER A 136 -11.36 4.46 -5.46
N LEU A 137 -10.88 3.99 -6.61
CA LEU A 137 -9.51 3.56 -6.78
C LEU A 137 -8.56 4.77 -6.89
N GLN A 138 -8.95 5.82 -7.60
CA GLN A 138 -8.19 7.07 -7.65
C GLN A 138 -8.00 7.66 -6.25
N LEU A 139 -9.08 7.73 -5.45
CA LEU A 139 -9.02 8.18 -4.05
C LEU A 139 -8.17 7.25 -3.17
N LEU A 140 -8.22 5.94 -3.41
CA LEU A 140 -7.39 4.98 -2.68
C LEU A 140 -5.89 5.28 -2.85
N MET A 141 -5.44 5.71 -4.04
CA MET A 141 -4.05 6.08 -4.29
C MET A 141 -3.61 7.24 -3.37
N VAL A 142 -4.36 8.33 -3.37
CA VAL A 142 -4.06 9.50 -2.53
C VAL A 142 -4.15 9.16 -1.03
N HIS A 143 -5.19 8.42 -0.60
CA HIS A 143 -5.33 8.01 0.80
C HIS A 143 -4.23 7.03 1.24
N SER A 144 -3.66 6.25 0.32
CA SER A 144 -2.54 5.37 0.67
C SER A 144 -1.26 6.15 0.95
N LEU A 145 -1.02 7.26 0.24
CA LEU A 145 0.06 8.19 0.56
C LEU A 145 -0.09 8.77 1.97
N GLN A 146 -1.29 9.24 2.32
CA GLN A 146 -1.58 9.72 3.69
C GLN A 146 -1.34 8.62 4.74
N SER A 147 -1.73 7.38 4.41
CA SER A 147 -1.50 6.22 5.27
C SER A 147 -0.01 5.89 5.45
N LEU A 148 0.78 6.07 4.40
CA LEU A 148 2.23 5.91 4.45
C LEU A 148 2.87 6.97 5.34
N ALA A 149 2.50 8.24 5.16
CA ALA A 149 2.95 9.34 6.00
C ALA A 149 2.60 9.10 7.49
N PHE A 150 1.38 8.65 7.77
CA PHE A 150 0.97 8.25 9.12
C PHE A 150 1.87 7.16 9.70
N ASN A 151 2.12 6.09 8.94
CA ASN A 151 2.98 5.00 9.41
C ASN A 151 4.42 5.48 9.70
N HIS A 152 4.98 6.35 8.86
CA HIS A 152 6.30 6.93 9.07
C HIS A 152 6.33 7.79 10.33
N THR A 153 5.33 8.66 10.52
CA THR A 153 5.22 9.50 11.71
C THR A 153 5.13 8.65 12.98
N LEU A 154 4.29 7.60 12.96
CA LEU A 154 4.15 6.68 14.08
C LEU A 154 5.47 5.93 14.38
N SER A 155 6.18 5.48 13.34
CA SER A 155 7.46 4.78 13.50
C SER A 155 8.53 5.71 14.06
N ASN A 156 8.62 6.94 13.59
CA ASN A 156 9.56 7.94 14.10
C ASN A 156 9.26 8.25 15.57
N ARG A 157 7.98 8.47 15.91
CA ARG A 157 7.56 8.72 17.29
C ARG A 157 8.03 7.63 18.26
N ILE A 158 7.90 6.36 17.85
CA ILE A 158 8.37 5.22 18.64
C ILE A 158 9.90 5.20 18.73
N SER A 159 10.59 5.44 17.61
CA SER A 159 12.06 5.44 17.56
C SER A 159 12.68 6.55 18.41
N ASP A 160 12.01 7.68 18.49
CA ASP A 160 12.41 8.83 19.29
C ASP A 160 12.04 8.69 20.78
N GLY A 161 11.39 7.58 21.17
CA GLY A 161 10.97 7.30 22.55
C GLY A 161 9.81 8.18 23.03
N ILE A 162 9.07 8.78 22.09
CA ILE A 162 7.93 9.66 22.41
C ILE A 162 6.70 8.81 22.78
N SER A 163 5.99 9.18 23.85
CA SER A 163 4.80 8.47 24.33
C SER A 163 3.72 8.34 23.25
N LEU A 164 3.14 7.15 23.15
CA LEU A 164 1.94 6.93 22.30
C LEU A 164 0.62 7.26 23.00
N VAL A 165 0.66 7.57 24.27
CA VAL A 165 -0.51 7.77 25.12
C VAL A 165 -0.66 9.25 25.52
N ASP A 166 0.45 9.87 25.84
CA ASP A 166 0.48 11.26 26.29
C ASP A 166 0.80 12.19 25.11
N PRO A 167 0.03 13.26 24.92
CA PRO A 167 0.32 14.23 23.88
C PRO A 167 1.54 15.08 24.26
N GLU A 168 2.34 15.43 23.24
CA GLU A 168 3.44 16.38 23.37
C GLU A 168 3.16 17.68 22.61
N ILE A 169 3.99 18.70 22.88
CA ILE A 169 3.88 20.00 22.17
C ILE A 169 4.07 19.78 20.68
N GLY A 170 3.08 20.14 19.89
CA GLY A 170 3.04 19.93 18.43
C GLY A 170 2.10 18.83 17.96
N ASP A 171 1.58 18.02 18.90
CA ASP A 171 0.57 17.01 18.56
C ASP A 171 -0.79 17.66 18.26
N ILE A 172 -1.47 17.13 17.25
CA ILE A 172 -2.87 17.48 16.96
C ILE A 172 -3.75 16.52 17.75
N VAL A 173 -4.45 17.03 18.74
CA VAL A 173 -5.34 16.25 19.60
C VAL A 173 -6.80 16.50 19.27
N ALA A 174 -7.63 15.47 19.35
CA ALA A 174 -9.07 15.60 19.30
C ALA A 174 -9.65 15.55 20.73
N PRO A 175 -10.67 16.36 21.07
CA PRO A 175 -11.32 16.27 22.36
C PRO A 175 -11.96 14.89 22.50
N THR A 176 -11.66 14.19 23.58
CA THR A 176 -12.41 13.00 23.99
C THR A 176 -13.83 13.42 24.35
N LYS A 177 -14.83 12.79 23.70
CA LYS A 177 -16.21 12.96 24.19
C LYS A 177 -16.29 12.41 25.61
N ALA A 178 -16.66 13.28 26.52
CA ALA A 178 -17.02 12.90 27.91
C ALA A 178 -18.26 12.00 27.91
#